data_7d55c70146881946af1faf5e8977b178
#
_entry.id   7d55c70146881946af1faf5e8977b178
#
_cell.length_a   1.000
_cell.length_b   1.000
_cell.length_c   1.000
_cell.angle_alpha   90.00
_cell.angle_beta   90.00
_cell.angle_gamma   90.00
#
_symmetry.space_group_name_H-M   'P 1'
#
loop_
_entity.id
_entity.type
_entity.pdbx_description
1 polymer ?
#
loop_
_entity_poly.entity_id
_entity_poly.type
_entity_poly.pdbx_seq_one_letter_code
_entity_poly.pdbx_strand_id
1 'polypeptide(L)'
;MKIAMAADHGGYELKNILKEYLEAKGHSITDLGTNSSGSVDYPDYAALCCREVTGGHADFGILVCGTGVGISIAANKIRGIRCGLCYSPEVAALVKQHNNANVIALGGRT
;
A
#
# COMPACT_ATOMS: atom_id res chain seq x y z
N MET A 1 10.71 4.11 9.77
CA MET A 1 10.54 2.68 9.43
C MET A 1 10.79 2.46 7.94
N LYS A 2 10.98 1.23 7.55
CA LYS A 2 11.09 0.83 6.15
C LYS A 2 9.71 0.49 5.61
N ILE A 3 9.28 1.22 4.59
CA ILE A 3 7.93 1.08 4.02
C ILE A 3 8.03 0.70 2.54
N ALA A 4 7.36 -0.37 2.15
CA ALA A 4 7.19 -0.74 0.74
C ALA A 4 5.91 -0.11 0.22
N MET A 5 5.95 0.47 -0.97
CA MET A 5 4.78 1.09 -1.59
C MET A 5 4.62 0.60 -3.02
N ALA A 6 3.38 0.36 -3.41
CA ALA A 6 3.05 0.05 -4.80
C ALA A 6 1.63 0.53 -5.11
N ALA A 7 1.37 0.72 -6.38
CA ALA A 7 0.08 1.18 -6.86
C ALA A 7 -0.16 0.70 -8.30
N ASP A 8 -1.42 0.69 -8.72
CA ASP A 8 -1.75 0.59 -10.12
C ASP A 8 -1.87 2.00 -10.74
N HIS A 9 -2.34 2.07 -11.99
CA HIS A 9 -2.50 3.34 -12.69
C HIS A 9 -3.54 4.28 -12.05
N GLY A 10 -4.47 3.74 -11.26
CA GLY A 10 -5.45 4.55 -10.52
C GLY A 10 -4.92 5.11 -9.21
N GLY A 11 -3.77 4.66 -8.74
CA GLY A 11 -3.21 5.05 -7.45
C GLY A 11 -1.82 5.67 -7.49
N TYR A 12 -1.15 5.70 -8.65
CA TYR A 12 0.25 6.11 -8.68
C TYR A 12 0.47 7.58 -8.26
N GLU A 13 -0.47 8.46 -8.57
CA GLU A 13 -0.34 9.87 -8.17
C GLU A 13 -0.39 10.02 -6.66
N LEU A 14 -1.37 9.40 -6.01
CA LEU A 14 -1.46 9.41 -4.55
C LEU A 14 -0.25 8.71 -3.92
N LYS A 15 0.20 7.60 -4.51
CA LYS A 15 1.40 6.92 -4.03
C LYS A 15 2.61 7.88 -4.01
N ASN A 16 2.80 8.65 -5.07
CA ASN A 16 3.93 9.57 -5.16
C ASN A 16 3.82 10.71 -4.14
N ILE A 17 2.63 11.23 -3.91
CA ILE A 17 2.38 12.25 -2.87
C ILE A 17 2.73 11.70 -1.49
N LEU A 18 2.25 10.50 -1.19
CA LEU A 18 2.52 9.84 0.10
C LEU A 18 3.99 9.52 0.28
N LYS A 19 4.66 9.10 -0.79
CA LYS A 19 6.09 8.81 -0.75
C LYS A 19 6.89 10.04 -0.31
N GLU A 20 6.64 11.18 -0.95
CA GLU A 20 7.32 12.43 -0.57
C GLU A 20 7.04 12.82 0.87
N TYR A 21 5.77 12.73 1.28
CA TYR A 21 5.36 13.06 2.64
C TYR A 21 6.07 12.19 3.68
N LEU A 22 6.12 10.90 3.45
CA LEU A 22 6.72 9.95 4.39
C LEU A 22 8.24 10.05 4.41
N GLU A 23 8.88 10.27 3.27
CA GLU A 23 10.32 10.50 3.20
C GLU A 23 10.72 11.75 3.97
N ALA A 24 9.93 12.81 3.88
CA ALA A 24 10.17 14.04 4.64
C ALA A 24 10.05 13.82 6.16
N LYS A 25 9.33 12.79 6.58
CA LYS A 25 9.21 12.42 8.00
C LYS A 25 10.28 11.42 8.45
N GLY A 26 11.23 11.08 7.60
CA GLY A 26 12.36 10.23 7.93
C GLY A 26 12.16 8.74 7.66
N HIS A 27 11.07 8.35 6.99
CA HIS A 27 10.87 6.96 6.61
C HIS A 27 11.66 6.62 5.34
N SER A 28 12.10 5.37 5.24
CA SER A 28 12.78 4.84 4.06
C SER A 28 11.74 4.15 3.19
N ILE A 29 11.56 4.61 1.95
CA ILE A 29 10.53 4.11 1.05
C ILE A 29 11.16 3.28 -0.08
N THR A 30 10.65 2.06 -0.26
CA THR A 30 10.92 1.24 -1.44
C THR A 30 9.69 1.31 -2.34
N ASP A 31 9.83 1.98 -3.47
CA ASP A 31 8.74 2.19 -4.43
C ASP A 31 8.79 1.08 -5.50
N LEU A 32 7.82 0.18 -5.49
CA LEU A 32 7.74 -0.94 -6.42
C LEU A 32 6.95 -0.62 -7.70
N GLY A 33 6.51 0.61 -7.88
CA GLY A 33 5.75 1.05 -9.04
C GLY A 33 4.24 0.99 -8.74
N THR A 34 3.39 1.27 -9.70
CA THR A 34 3.70 1.83 -11.02
C THR A 34 3.94 3.34 -10.93
N ASN A 35 4.55 3.92 -11.96
CA ASN A 35 4.88 5.36 -11.97
C ASN A 35 4.40 6.03 -13.26
N SER A 36 3.30 5.55 -13.83
CA SER A 36 2.68 6.13 -15.01
C SER A 36 1.18 5.92 -14.98
N SER A 37 0.47 6.61 -15.88
CA SER A 37 -0.97 6.44 -16.04
C SER A 37 -1.34 5.26 -16.94
N GLY A 38 -0.35 4.56 -17.50
CA GLY A 38 -0.59 3.39 -18.35
C GLY A 38 -1.24 2.26 -17.54
N SER A 39 -2.24 1.62 -18.15
CA SER A 39 -3.00 0.56 -17.49
C SER A 39 -2.12 -0.62 -17.10
N VAL A 40 -2.21 -1.02 -15.83
CA VAL A 40 -1.51 -2.18 -15.27
C VAL A 40 -2.46 -2.93 -14.34
N ASP A 41 -2.12 -4.17 -14.00
CA ASP A 41 -2.96 -5.01 -13.15
C ASP A 41 -2.56 -4.87 -11.68
N TYR A 42 -3.50 -4.43 -10.84
CA TYR A 42 -3.24 -4.19 -9.42
C TYR A 42 -2.74 -5.43 -8.66
N PRO A 43 -3.16 -6.69 -8.97
CA PRO A 43 -2.65 -7.84 -8.22
C PRO A 43 -1.15 -8.02 -8.34
N ASP A 44 -0.55 -7.68 -9.48
CA ASP A 44 0.89 -7.79 -9.69
C ASP A 44 1.65 -6.84 -8.76
N TYR A 45 1.14 -5.62 -8.60
CA TYR A 45 1.77 -4.63 -7.73
C TYR A 45 1.52 -4.91 -6.26
N ALA A 46 0.36 -5.47 -5.91
CA ALA A 46 0.11 -5.97 -4.56
C ALA A 46 1.14 -7.02 -4.18
N ALA A 47 1.41 -7.97 -5.08
CA ALA A 47 2.38 -9.03 -4.82
C ALA A 47 3.79 -8.50 -4.60
N LEU A 48 4.24 -7.53 -5.41
CA LEU A 48 5.56 -6.94 -5.26
C LEU A 48 5.75 -6.30 -3.88
N CYS A 49 4.79 -5.49 -3.47
CA CYS A 49 4.82 -4.83 -2.17
C CYS A 49 4.76 -5.84 -1.01
N CYS A 50 3.84 -6.77 -1.07
CA CYS A 50 3.62 -7.75 -0.01
C CYS A 50 4.82 -8.67 0.19
N ARG A 51 5.55 -9.01 -0.87
CA ARG A 51 6.78 -9.80 -0.75
C ARG A 51 7.88 -9.09 0.01
N GLU A 52 7.96 -7.77 -0.09
CA GLU A 52 8.92 -7.00 0.71
C GLU A 52 8.57 -7.08 2.20
N VAL A 53 7.28 -7.06 2.53
CA VAL A 53 6.82 -7.17 3.92
C VAL A 53 7.02 -8.58 4.46
N THR A 54 6.56 -9.61 3.73
CA THR A 54 6.68 -11.00 4.18
C THR A 54 8.12 -11.48 4.20
N GLY A 55 8.97 -10.93 3.33
CA GLY A 55 10.39 -11.27 3.27
C GLY A 55 11.25 -10.57 4.31
N GLY A 56 10.67 -9.68 5.12
CA GLY A 56 11.39 -8.96 6.15
C GLY A 56 12.22 -7.78 5.65
N HIS A 57 12.04 -7.37 4.39
CA HIS A 57 12.76 -6.23 3.81
C HIS A 57 12.07 -4.89 4.08
N ALA A 58 10.80 -4.93 4.46
CA ALA A 58 10.03 -3.76 4.86
C ALA A 58 9.25 -4.07 6.13
N ASP A 59 9.06 -3.04 6.95
CA ASP A 59 8.30 -3.17 8.20
C ASP A 59 6.80 -3.06 7.96
N PHE A 60 6.41 -2.38 6.88
CA PHE A 60 5.01 -2.07 6.59
C PHE A 60 4.84 -1.85 5.09
N GLY A 61 3.62 -2.07 4.59
CA GLY A 61 3.28 -1.84 3.19
C GLY A 61 2.15 -0.86 3.00
N ILE A 62 2.22 -0.08 1.93
CA ILE A 62 1.14 0.83 1.52
C ILE A 62 0.81 0.56 0.06
N LEU A 63 -0.45 0.27 -0.20
CA LEU A 63 -0.96 -0.05 -1.54
C LEU A 63 -2.04 0.94 -1.94
N VAL A 64 -2.02 1.37 -3.20
CA VAL A 64 -3.01 2.33 -3.71
C VAL A 64 -3.53 1.85 -5.06
N CYS A 65 -4.85 1.78 -5.20
CA CYS A 65 -5.49 1.63 -6.51
C CYS A 65 -6.63 2.65 -6.60
N GLY A 66 -7.52 2.55 -7.57
CA GLY A 66 -8.58 3.54 -7.73
C GLY A 66 -9.46 3.70 -6.49
N THR A 67 -9.90 2.60 -5.90
CA THR A 67 -10.74 2.58 -4.70
C THR A 67 -10.05 2.01 -3.48
N GLY A 68 -8.92 1.35 -3.66
CA GLY A 68 -8.25 0.57 -2.62
C GLY A 68 -8.85 -0.81 -2.40
N VAL A 69 -10.06 -1.08 -2.91
CA VAL A 69 -10.77 -2.34 -2.67
C VAL A 69 -10.06 -3.52 -3.34
N GLY A 70 -9.85 -3.44 -4.65
CA GLY A 70 -9.24 -4.54 -5.39
C GLY A 70 -7.85 -4.90 -4.89
N ILE A 71 -7.02 -3.89 -4.66
CA ILE A 71 -5.65 -4.13 -4.22
C ILE A 71 -5.60 -4.67 -2.79
N SER A 72 -6.56 -4.31 -1.93
CA SER A 72 -6.67 -4.87 -0.59
C SER A 72 -7.06 -6.36 -0.63
N ILE A 73 -7.97 -6.72 -1.52
CA ILE A 73 -8.37 -8.12 -1.71
C ILE A 73 -7.17 -8.95 -2.18
N ALA A 74 -6.43 -8.44 -3.18
CA ALA A 74 -5.25 -9.13 -3.71
C ALA A 74 -4.20 -9.32 -2.61
N ALA A 75 -3.94 -8.30 -1.81
CA ALA A 75 -2.96 -8.36 -0.73
C ALA A 75 -3.35 -9.42 0.31
N ASN A 76 -4.62 -9.47 0.70
CA ASN A 76 -5.09 -10.39 1.74
C ASN A 76 -5.13 -11.86 1.30
N LYS A 77 -4.94 -12.14 0.03
CA LYS A 77 -4.78 -13.51 -0.45
C LYS A 77 -3.35 -14.04 -0.24
N ILE A 78 -2.45 -13.20 0.16
CA ILE A 78 -1.05 -13.56 0.39
C ILE A 78 -0.87 -13.92 1.86
N ARG A 79 -0.33 -15.12 2.11
CA ARG A 79 -0.09 -15.59 3.47
C ARG A 79 0.83 -14.63 4.23
N GLY A 80 0.46 -14.30 5.45
CA GLY A 80 1.23 -13.40 6.30
C GLY A 80 0.86 -11.93 6.13
N ILE A 81 -0.05 -11.60 5.22
CA ILE A 81 -0.51 -10.24 5.01
C ILE A 81 -1.87 -10.02 5.67
N ARG A 82 -1.95 -8.93 6.42
CA ARG A 82 -3.18 -8.39 6.98
C ARG A 82 -3.30 -6.97 6.47
N CYS A 83 -4.03 -6.80 5.38
CA CYS A 83 -4.22 -5.51 4.72
C CYS A 83 -5.56 -4.92 5.10
N GLY A 84 -5.55 -3.71 5.64
CA GLY A 84 -6.76 -2.97 5.94
C GLY A 84 -7.02 -1.90 4.89
N LEU A 85 -8.27 -1.84 4.40
CA LEU A 85 -8.71 -0.75 3.53
C LEU A 85 -9.01 0.48 4.40
N CYS A 86 -8.22 1.53 4.23
CA CYS A 86 -8.37 2.75 5.00
C CYS A 86 -9.08 3.81 4.17
N TYR A 87 -10.32 4.10 4.53
CA TYR A 87 -11.16 5.08 3.85
C TYR A 87 -11.47 6.30 4.71
N SER A 88 -10.93 6.35 5.93
CA SER A 88 -11.06 7.50 6.82
C SER A 88 -9.90 7.52 7.80
N PRO A 89 -9.57 8.70 8.36
CA PRO A 89 -8.54 8.79 9.41
C PRO A 89 -8.87 7.92 10.63
N GLU A 90 -10.14 7.79 10.99
CA GLU A 90 -10.58 6.98 12.10
C GLU A 90 -10.23 5.49 11.89
N VAL A 91 -10.57 4.96 10.73
CA VAL A 91 -10.25 3.57 10.38
C VAL A 91 -8.73 3.36 10.34
N ALA A 92 -7.99 4.29 9.77
CA ALA A 92 -6.54 4.21 9.70
C ALA A 92 -5.89 4.18 11.09
N ALA A 93 -6.44 4.93 12.05
CA ALA A 93 -5.94 4.92 13.41
C ALA A 93 -6.15 3.58 14.10
N LEU A 94 -7.24 2.88 13.79
CA LEU A 94 -7.64 1.64 14.46
C LEU A 94 -7.11 0.37 13.78
N VAL A 95 -6.76 0.43 12.52
CA VAL A 95 -6.43 -0.76 11.73
C VAL A 95 -5.24 -1.55 12.28
N LYS A 96 -4.27 -0.89 12.88
CA LYS A 96 -3.14 -1.55 13.53
C LYS A 96 -3.54 -2.06 14.91
N GLN A 97 -4.19 -1.25 15.72
CA GLN A 97 -4.57 -1.59 17.09
C GLN A 97 -5.56 -2.75 17.14
N HIS A 98 -6.57 -2.71 16.31
CA HIS A 98 -7.67 -3.69 16.34
C HIS A 98 -7.42 -4.89 15.43
N ASN A 99 -6.72 -4.69 14.31
CA ASN A 99 -6.60 -5.71 13.28
C ASN A 99 -5.16 -6.18 13.06
N ASN A 100 -4.21 -5.59 13.74
CA ASN A 100 -2.78 -5.89 13.58
C ASN A 100 -2.36 -5.88 12.10
N ALA A 101 -2.80 -4.86 11.36
CA ALA A 101 -2.47 -4.73 9.95
C ALA A 101 -0.97 -4.49 9.76
N ASN A 102 -0.39 -5.13 8.75
CA ASN A 102 0.98 -4.86 8.31
C ASN A 102 1.03 -4.23 6.91
N VAL A 103 -0.14 -4.06 6.29
CA VAL A 103 -0.31 -3.36 5.03
C VAL A 103 -1.60 -2.56 5.11
N ILE A 104 -1.63 -1.39 4.49
CA ILE A 104 -2.87 -0.64 4.29
C ILE A 104 -3.09 -0.39 2.80
N ALA A 105 -4.36 -0.29 2.42
CA ALA A 105 -4.77 0.04 1.05
C ALA A 105 -5.58 1.31 1.05
N LEU A 106 -5.36 2.14 0.05
CA LEU A 106 -5.98 3.46 -0.10
C LEU A 106 -6.53 3.62 -1.51
N GLY A 107 -7.57 4.44 -1.64
CA GLY A 107 -8.15 4.78 -2.93
C GLY A 107 -7.62 6.11 -3.46
N GLY A 108 -7.01 6.08 -4.64
CA GLY A 108 -6.47 7.27 -5.28
C GLY A 108 -7.53 8.09 -6.03
N ARG A 109 -8.70 7.49 -6.31
CA ARG A 109 -9.80 8.14 -7.03
C ARG A 109 -11.06 8.35 -6.20
N THR A 110 -11.00 8.05 -4.95
CA THR A 110 -12.15 8.17 -4.04
C THR A 110 -11.89 9.12 -2.89
#